data_7378646c5896f601b4bf33abfa7389bc
#
_entry.id   7378646c5896f601b4bf33abfa7389bc
#
_cell.length_a   1.000
_cell.length_b   1.000
_cell.length_c   1.000
_cell.angle_alpha   90.00
_cell.angle_beta   90.00
_cell.angle_gamma   90.00
#
_symmetry.space_group_name_H-M   'P 1'
#
loop_
_entity.id
_entity.type
_entity.pdbx_description
1 polymer ?
#
loop_
_entity_poly.entity_id
_entity_poly.type
_entity_poly.pdbx_seq_one_letter_code
_entity_poly.pdbx_strand_id
1 'polypeptide(L)' 'MNQNELNGMTVNERLFHLNLMNEFDNSIKAKNVKLAVEILQKAQFSNEHALGTVNAILNNPKKYGYR' A
#
# COMPACT_ATOMS: atom_id res chain seq x y z
N MET A 1 0.51 21.44 6.39
CA MET A 1 -0.14 20.19 6.14
C MET A 1 -0.45 19.48 7.43
N ASN A 2 -1.53 18.88 7.49
CA ASN A 2 -1.85 18.18 8.70
C ASN A 2 -2.14 16.70 8.38
N GLN A 3 -2.02 15.89 9.40
CA GLN A 3 -2.16 14.44 9.26
C GLN A 3 -3.58 14.03 8.92
N ASN A 4 -4.54 14.93 9.10
CA ASN A 4 -5.93 14.61 8.81
C ASN A 4 -6.16 14.28 7.35
N GLU A 5 -5.37 14.86 6.46
CA GLU A 5 -5.48 14.54 5.06
C GLU A 5 -5.20 13.07 4.79
N LEU A 6 -4.14 12.54 5.40
CA LEU A 6 -3.79 11.14 5.21
C LEU A 6 -4.72 10.21 5.97
N ASN A 7 -5.15 10.62 7.16
CA ASN A 7 -5.97 9.76 8.00
C ASN A 7 -7.32 9.43 7.38
N GLY A 8 -7.84 10.32 6.53
CA GLY A 8 -9.13 10.08 5.89
C GLY A 8 -9.05 9.34 4.58
N MET A 9 -7.86 8.94 4.16
CA MET A 9 -7.66 8.31 2.86
C MET A 9 -7.61 6.79 2.96
N THR A 10 -8.11 6.13 1.91
CA THR A 10 -7.88 4.69 1.75
C THR A 10 -6.41 4.47 1.43
N VAL A 11 -5.99 3.20 1.44
CA VAL A 11 -4.61 2.87 1.07
C VAL A 11 -4.28 3.39 -0.33
N ASN A 12 -5.16 3.13 -1.29
CA ASN A 12 -4.92 3.57 -2.67
C ASN A 12 -4.85 5.08 -2.78
N GLU A 13 -5.75 5.78 -2.11
CA GLU A 13 -5.76 7.24 -2.15
C GLU A 13 -4.47 7.80 -1.56
N ARG A 14 -4.00 7.22 -0.47
CA ARG A 14 -2.79 7.69 0.18
C ARG A 14 -1.56 7.45 -0.71
N LEU A 15 -1.48 6.28 -1.33
CA LEU A 15 -0.38 5.97 -2.25
C LEU A 15 -0.38 6.90 -3.45
N PHE A 16 -1.57 7.18 -3.98
CA PHE A 16 -1.69 8.09 -5.11
C PHE A 16 -1.28 9.51 -4.73
N HIS A 17 -1.73 9.96 -3.58
CA HIS A 17 -1.42 11.30 -3.08
C HIS A 17 0.09 11.49 -2.89
N LEU A 18 0.78 10.46 -2.41
CA LEU A 18 2.22 10.53 -2.16
C LEU A 18 3.06 10.10 -3.35
N ASN A 19 2.40 9.80 -4.49
CA ASN A 19 3.08 9.42 -5.72
C ASN A 19 3.86 8.11 -5.56
N LEU A 20 3.31 7.18 -4.81
CA LEU A 20 3.93 5.88 -4.55
C LEU A 20 3.20 4.72 -5.22
N MET A 21 2.12 5.00 -5.94
CA MET A 21 1.26 3.96 -6.48
C MET A 21 1.99 3.04 -7.45
N ASN A 22 2.80 3.60 -8.35
CA ASN A 22 3.52 2.78 -9.33
C ASN A 22 4.50 1.84 -8.66
N GLU A 23 5.24 2.34 -7.68
CA GLU A 23 6.19 1.51 -6.96
C GLU A 23 5.48 0.40 -6.20
N PHE A 24 4.36 0.73 -5.58
CA PHE A 24 3.58 -0.27 -4.85
C PHE A 24 3.04 -1.33 -5.79
N ASP A 25 2.45 -0.91 -6.92
CA ASP A 25 1.91 -1.86 -7.89
C ASP A 25 2.99 -2.82 -8.38
N ASN A 26 4.17 -2.30 -8.68
CA ASN A 26 5.28 -3.13 -9.13
C ASN A 26 5.70 -4.13 -8.06
N SER A 27 5.73 -3.71 -6.81
CA SER A 27 6.11 -4.60 -5.72
C SER A 27 5.10 -5.73 -5.55
N ILE A 28 3.81 -5.43 -5.71
CA ILE A 28 2.77 -6.46 -5.62
C ILE A 28 2.87 -7.43 -6.79
N LYS A 29 3.06 -6.92 -8.01
CA LYS A 29 3.21 -7.78 -9.18
C LYS A 29 4.41 -8.72 -9.04
N ALA A 30 5.47 -8.25 -8.41
CA ALA A 30 6.66 -9.05 -8.16
C ALA A 30 6.51 -9.94 -6.92
N LYS A 31 5.41 -9.81 -6.19
CA LYS A 31 5.17 -10.52 -4.93
C LYS A 31 6.28 -10.23 -3.91
N ASN A 32 6.80 -9.02 -3.95
CA ASN A 32 7.87 -8.60 -3.05
C ASN A 32 7.26 -7.97 -1.80
N VAL A 33 6.95 -8.83 -0.82
CA VAL A 33 6.27 -8.41 0.40
C VAL A 33 7.07 -7.35 1.14
N LYS A 34 8.37 -7.56 1.27
CA LYS A 34 9.21 -6.63 2.03
C LYS A 34 9.17 -5.23 1.42
N LEU A 35 9.30 -5.15 0.10
CA LEU A 35 9.29 -3.85 -0.57
C LEU A 35 7.92 -3.20 -0.45
N ALA A 36 6.86 -3.99 -0.65
CA ALA A 36 5.50 -3.45 -0.53
C ALA A 36 5.24 -2.88 0.87
N VAL A 37 5.68 -3.60 1.90
CA VAL A 37 5.54 -3.13 3.27
C VAL A 37 6.33 -1.84 3.48
N GLU A 38 7.55 -1.78 2.96
CA GLU A 38 8.36 -0.57 3.09
C GLU A 38 7.70 0.63 2.43
N ILE A 39 7.09 0.42 1.27
CA ILE A 39 6.39 1.50 0.57
C ILE A 39 5.21 1.99 1.40
N LEU A 40 4.44 1.08 1.98
CA LEU A 40 3.32 1.47 2.83
C LEU A 40 3.80 2.20 4.09
N GLN A 41 4.95 1.83 4.61
CA GLN A 41 5.52 2.56 5.74
C GLN A 41 5.91 3.99 5.35
N LYS A 42 6.39 4.18 4.12
CA LYS A 42 6.63 5.53 3.61
C LYS A 42 5.33 6.32 3.53
N ALA A 43 4.22 5.64 3.31
CA ALA A 43 2.90 6.26 3.29
C ALA A 43 2.32 6.38 4.69
N GLN A 44 3.14 6.19 5.72
CA GLN A 44 2.79 6.42 7.13
C GLN A 44 1.82 5.40 7.71
N PHE A 45 1.80 4.20 7.13
CA PHE A 45 1.10 3.09 7.76
C PHE A 45 2.03 2.41 8.77
N SER A 46 1.47 1.86 9.84
CA SER A 46 2.25 1.07 10.78
C SER A 46 2.73 -0.22 10.11
N ASN A 47 3.76 -0.83 10.70
CA ASN A 47 4.26 -2.10 10.18
C ASN A 47 3.17 -3.18 10.15
N GLU A 48 2.39 -3.27 11.21
CA GLU A 48 1.31 -4.26 11.29
C GLU A 48 0.24 -4.01 10.24
N HIS A 49 -0.15 -2.76 10.08
CA HIS A 49 -1.15 -2.41 9.08
C HIS A 49 -0.63 -2.68 7.67
N ALA A 50 0.61 -2.30 7.41
CA ALA A 50 1.21 -2.51 6.10
C ALA A 50 1.29 -4.00 5.78
N LEU A 51 1.76 -4.81 6.72
CA LEU A 51 1.89 -6.24 6.50
C LEU A 51 0.54 -6.89 6.27
N GLY A 52 -0.45 -6.55 7.07
CA GLY A 52 -1.81 -7.08 6.90
C GLY A 52 -2.39 -6.71 5.55
N THR A 53 -2.18 -5.46 5.11
CA THR A 53 -2.67 -5.00 3.81
C THR A 53 -2.03 -5.78 2.67
N VAL A 54 -0.70 -5.91 2.71
CA VAL A 54 0.01 -6.63 1.64
C VAL A 54 -0.42 -8.08 1.59
N ASN A 55 -0.54 -8.73 2.74
CA ASN A 55 -0.98 -10.13 2.78
C ASN A 55 -2.39 -10.29 2.24
N ALA A 56 -3.29 -9.37 2.58
CA ALA A 56 -4.66 -9.43 2.05
C ALA A 56 -4.68 -9.30 0.53
N ILE A 57 -3.88 -8.39 -0.01
CA ILE A 57 -3.81 -8.19 -1.46
C ILE A 57 -3.26 -9.44 -2.14
N LEU A 58 -2.18 -10.01 -1.61
CA LEU A 58 -1.56 -11.18 -2.23
C LEU A 58 -2.42 -12.43 -2.12
N ASN A 59 -3.27 -12.51 -1.09
CA ASN A 59 -4.19 -13.63 -0.96
C ASN A 59 -5.35 -13.54 -1.96
N ASN A 60 -5.71 -12.34 -2.38
CA ASN A 60 -6.82 -12.18 -3.33
C ASN A 60 -6.55 -10.98 -4.23
N PRO A 61 -5.56 -11.10 -5.13
CA PRO A 61 -5.14 -9.95 -5.95
C PRO A 61 -6.27 -9.38 -6.81
N LYS A 62 -7.15 -10.25 -7.31
CA LYS A 62 -8.22 -9.79 -8.20
C LYS A 62 -9.16 -8.83 -7.50
N LYS A 63 -9.41 -9.05 -6.22
CA LYS A 63 -10.28 -8.18 -5.43
C LYS A 63 -9.74 -6.76 -5.38
N TYR A 64 -8.41 -6.61 -5.48
CA TYR A 64 -7.74 -5.32 -5.35
C TYR A 64 -7.25 -4.79 -6.70
N GLY A 65 -7.74 -5.34 -7.81
CA GLY A 65 -7.40 -4.84 -9.13
C GLY A 65 -6.14 -5.42 -9.76
N TYR A 66 -5.56 -6.43 -9.16
CA TYR A 66 -4.39 -7.11 -9.70
C TYR A 66 -4.78 -8.43 -10.35
N ARG A 67 -3.89 -8.92 -11.20
CA ARG A 67 -4.13 -10.18 -11.90
C ARG A 67 -3.26 -11.32 -11.44
#